data_d6b1034de30460f9627953cc47906658
#
_entry.id   d6b1034de30460f9627953cc47906658
#
_cell.length_a   1.000
_cell.length_b   1.000
_cell.length_c   1.000
_cell.angle_alpha   90.00
_cell.angle_beta   90.00
_cell.angle_gamma   90.00
#
_symmetry.space_group_name_H-M   'P 1'
#
loop_
_entity.id
_entity.type
_entity.pdbx_description
1 polymer ?
#
loop_
_entity_poly.entity_id
_entity_poly.type
_entity_poly.pdbx_seq_one_letter_code
_entity_poly.pdbx_strand_id
1 'polypeptide(L)'
;LRRVAHYDYWDDRIRASILLDSKADFLLYGMAERSILELAAALRDGTDPASIRGLCRPGRDVPEGYLVLPSLEAVQADKLAFIEMFHKFYQNNDPLNAAGLAQQHGNRYLIQNPPAYYPSQAEMDACYRLEFERDLHPFYRQQGAVKALETIRFSIPTHRGCYGECNFCAIAVHEGRTVRWRSEESIIEEA
;
A
#
# COMPACT_ATOMS: atom_id res chain seq x y z
N LEU A 1 1.55 4.75 -1.29
CA LEU A 1 1.70 5.17 -2.69
C LEU A 1 3.15 5.22 -3.13
N ARG A 2 4.07 5.70 -2.32
CA ARG A 2 5.50 5.84 -2.61
C ARG A 2 6.25 4.50 -2.48
N ARG A 3 5.74 3.46 -3.16
CA ARG A 3 6.36 2.12 -3.18
C ARG A 3 7.60 2.09 -4.09
N VAL A 4 7.45 2.58 -5.30
CA VAL A 4 8.52 2.76 -6.30
C VAL A 4 8.96 4.23 -6.34
N ALA A 5 9.82 4.61 -7.26
CA ALA A 5 10.13 6.01 -7.53
C ALA A 5 8.85 6.82 -7.72
N HIS A 6 8.77 8.00 -7.11
CA HIS A 6 7.55 8.78 -7.03
C HIS A 6 7.82 10.27 -7.24
N TYR A 7 7.00 10.93 -8.04
CA TYR A 7 7.06 12.37 -8.21
C TYR A 7 6.44 13.07 -7.00
N ASP A 8 7.27 13.84 -6.30
CA ASP A 8 6.84 14.69 -5.20
C ASP A 8 6.48 16.06 -5.76
N TYR A 9 5.20 16.34 -5.79
CA TYR A 9 4.65 17.59 -6.32
C TYR A 9 5.11 18.83 -5.54
N TRP A 10 5.29 18.72 -4.23
CA TRP A 10 5.67 19.86 -3.40
C TRP A 10 7.13 20.29 -3.62
N ASP A 11 8.01 19.31 -3.74
CA ASP A 11 9.44 19.56 -3.93
C ASP A 11 9.86 19.53 -5.41
N ASP A 12 8.91 19.31 -6.33
CA ASP A 12 9.14 19.18 -7.78
C ASP A 12 10.31 18.24 -8.12
N ARG A 13 10.31 17.05 -7.54
CA ARG A 13 11.37 16.07 -7.73
C ARG A 13 10.91 14.62 -7.66
N ILE A 14 11.68 13.73 -8.26
CA ILE A 14 11.49 12.29 -8.12
C ILE A 14 12.17 11.82 -6.82
N ARG A 15 11.37 11.23 -5.95
CA ARG A 15 11.82 10.60 -4.70
C ARG A 15 12.02 9.10 -4.88
N ALA A 16 12.94 8.53 -4.12
CA ALA A 16 13.10 7.08 -4.00
C ALA A 16 11.88 6.43 -3.30
N SER A 17 11.82 5.10 -3.32
CA SER A 17 10.86 4.34 -2.51
C SER A 17 10.93 4.73 -1.04
N ILE A 18 9.78 4.89 -0.39
CA ILE A 18 9.71 5.16 1.04
C ILE A 18 10.35 4.05 1.87
N LEU A 19 10.29 2.80 1.40
CA LEU A 19 10.92 1.66 2.06
C LEU A 19 12.43 1.87 2.23
N LEU A 20 13.10 2.30 1.13
CA LEU A 20 14.54 2.48 1.13
C LEU A 20 14.96 3.77 1.85
N ASP A 21 14.17 4.86 1.72
CA ASP A 21 14.41 6.12 2.41
C ASP A 21 14.26 5.98 3.93
N SER A 22 13.25 5.25 4.41
CA SER A 22 13.01 5.01 5.83
C SER A 22 13.93 3.94 6.42
N LYS A 23 14.64 3.19 5.58
CA LYS A 23 15.45 2.02 5.98
C LYS A 23 14.62 0.94 6.70
N ALA A 24 13.33 0.85 6.40
CA ALA A 24 12.48 -0.20 6.91
C ALA A 24 12.81 -1.53 6.22
N ASP A 25 12.57 -2.65 6.90
CA ASP A 25 12.78 -3.99 6.34
C ASP A 25 11.67 -4.38 5.39
N PHE A 26 10.44 -4.00 5.69
CA PHE A 26 9.24 -4.35 4.94
C PHE A 26 8.29 -3.15 4.79
N LEU A 27 7.57 -3.13 3.68
CA LEU A 27 6.47 -2.20 3.43
C LEU A 27 5.26 -3.01 2.93
N LEU A 28 4.19 -3.01 3.68
CA LEU A 28 2.91 -3.57 3.25
C LEU A 28 2.07 -2.52 2.55
N TYR A 29 1.29 -2.92 1.55
CA TYR A 29 0.48 -2.00 0.77
C TYR A 29 -0.89 -2.57 0.38
N GLY A 30 -1.78 -1.68 0.01
CA GLY A 30 -3.16 -2.04 -0.35
C GLY A 30 -4.01 -2.37 0.88
N MET A 31 -4.95 -3.29 0.72
CA MET A 31 -5.72 -3.86 1.83
C MET A 31 -4.86 -4.93 2.51
N ALA A 32 -4.04 -4.50 3.47
CA ALA A 32 -2.90 -5.26 3.98
C ALA A 32 -3.20 -6.06 5.26
N GLU A 33 -4.44 -6.17 5.68
CA GLU A 33 -4.83 -6.82 6.94
C GLU A 33 -4.37 -8.29 6.99
N ARG A 34 -4.56 -9.03 5.92
CA ARG A 34 -4.07 -10.42 5.82
C ARG A 34 -2.55 -10.46 5.76
N SER A 35 -1.95 -9.61 4.93
CA SER A 35 -0.50 -9.59 4.73
C SER A 35 0.27 -9.23 6.00
N ILE A 36 -0.28 -8.37 6.89
CA ILE A 36 0.38 -8.06 8.16
C ILE A 36 0.35 -9.25 9.12
N LEU A 37 -0.74 -10.03 9.13
CA LEU A 37 -0.83 -11.25 9.94
C LEU A 37 0.13 -12.33 9.42
N GLU A 38 0.21 -12.51 8.10
CA GLU A 38 1.16 -13.44 7.46
C GLU A 38 2.61 -13.04 7.75
N LEU A 39 2.93 -11.74 7.66
CA LEU A 39 4.26 -11.24 7.99
C LEU A 39 4.60 -11.46 9.48
N ALA A 40 3.68 -11.13 10.37
CA ALA A 40 3.89 -11.33 11.81
C ALA A 40 4.10 -12.81 12.15
N ALA A 41 3.34 -13.71 11.53
CA ALA A 41 3.50 -15.15 11.70
C ALA A 41 4.87 -15.61 11.16
N ALA A 42 5.25 -15.19 9.95
CA ALA A 42 6.54 -15.55 9.35
C ALA A 42 7.73 -15.11 10.22
N LEU A 43 7.69 -13.88 10.74
CA LEU A 43 8.74 -13.35 11.62
C LEU A 43 8.81 -14.09 12.96
N ARG A 44 7.64 -14.39 13.55
CA ARG A 44 7.58 -15.17 14.80
C ARG A 44 8.14 -16.57 14.63
N ASP A 45 7.82 -17.23 13.52
CA ASP A 45 8.14 -18.63 13.26
C ASP A 45 9.52 -18.79 12.56
N GLY A 46 10.21 -17.68 12.26
CA GLY A 46 11.51 -17.66 11.60
C GLY A 46 11.45 -18.12 10.13
N THR A 47 10.31 -18.01 9.46
CA THR A 47 10.14 -18.39 8.05
C THR A 47 10.36 -17.19 7.13
N ASP A 48 10.69 -17.45 5.85
CA ASP A 48 10.97 -16.40 4.87
C ASP A 48 9.67 -15.70 4.42
N PRO A 49 9.51 -14.37 4.65
CA PRO A 49 8.35 -13.61 4.22
C PRO A 49 8.38 -13.21 2.74
N ALA A 50 9.39 -13.62 1.97
CA ALA A 50 9.65 -13.13 0.61
C ALA A 50 8.49 -13.38 -0.38
N SER A 51 7.63 -14.36 -0.14
CA SER A 51 6.49 -14.71 -1.01
C SER A 51 5.15 -14.05 -0.63
N ILE A 52 5.10 -13.31 0.49
CA ILE A 52 3.87 -12.69 0.98
C ILE A 52 3.37 -11.65 -0.03
N ARG A 53 2.14 -11.78 -0.48
CA ARG A 53 1.51 -10.80 -1.39
C ARG A 53 1.25 -9.48 -0.68
N GLY A 54 1.33 -8.36 -1.46
CA GLY A 54 1.19 -7.02 -0.89
C GLY A 54 2.40 -6.55 -0.07
N LEU A 55 3.54 -7.25 -0.17
CA LEU A 55 4.79 -6.93 0.51
C LEU A 55 5.80 -6.30 -0.45
N CYS A 56 6.46 -5.24 0.00
CA CYS A 56 7.69 -4.75 -0.61
C CYS A 56 8.85 -4.99 0.35
N ARG A 57 10.02 -5.33 -0.20
CA ARG A 57 11.26 -5.56 0.54
C ARG A 57 12.48 -5.09 -0.25
N PRO A 58 13.61 -4.78 0.38
CA PRO A 58 14.87 -4.61 -0.33
C PRO A 58 15.38 -5.97 -0.83
N GLY A 59 16.08 -5.96 -1.96
CA GLY A 59 16.72 -7.14 -2.54
C GLY A 59 18.06 -6.82 -3.20
N ARG A 60 18.86 -7.84 -3.45
CA ARG A 60 20.09 -7.74 -4.26
C ARG A 60 19.85 -8.17 -5.69
N ASP A 61 18.96 -9.12 -5.89
CA ASP A 61 18.64 -9.73 -7.16
C ASP A 61 17.13 -9.61 -7.44
N VAL A 62 16.78 -9.62 -8.72
CA VAL A 62 15.38 -9.63 -9.17
C VAL A 62 14.88 -11.07 -9.17
N PRO A 63 13.77 -11.37 -8.47
CA PRO A 63 13.17 -12.70 -8.52
C PRO A 63 12.70 -13.05 -9.92
N GLU A 64 12.71 -14.34 -10.24
CA GLU A 64 12.22 -14.85 -11.53
C GLU A 64 10.74 -14.45 -11.76
N GLY A 65 10.41 -14.05 -12.99
CA GLY A 65 9.06 -13.65 -13.36
C GLY A 65 8.65 -12.23 -12.94
N TYR A 66 9.54 -11.47 -12.29
CA TYR A 66 9.26 -10.08 -11.95
C TYR A 66 9.57 -9.13 -13.11
N LEU A 67 8.72 -8.12 -13.30
CA LEU A 67 8.95 -7.07 -14.26
C LEU A 67 9.95 -6.04 -13.71
N VAL A 68 10.99 -5.76 -14.48
CA VAL A 68 11.96 -4.72 -14.14
C VAL A 68 11.44 -3.37 -14.63
N LEU A 69 11.36 -2.43 -13.70
CA LEU A 69 11.05 -1.04 -13.98
C LEU A 69 12.32 -0.25 -14.30
N PRO A 70 12.25 0.84 -15.07
CA PRO A 70 13.35 1.80 -15.17
C PRO A 70 13.89 2.18 -13.79
N SER A 71 15.20 2.26 -13.65
CA SER A 71 15.86 2.53 -12.36
C SER A 71 15.49 3.91 -11.81
N LEU A 72 15.72 4.15 -10.52
CA LEU A 72 15.53 5.46 -9.91
C LEU A 72 16.30 6.54 -10.68
N GLU A 73 17.56 6.27 -11.00
CA GLU A 73 18.43 7.21 -11.71
C GLU A 73 17.91 7.51 -13.12
N ALA A 74 17.41 6.48 -13.84
CA ALA A 74 16.82 6.65 -15.15
C ALA A 74 15.57 7.54 -15.10
N VAL A 75 14.65 7.30 -14.14
CA VAL A 75 13.43 8.09 -14.03
C VAL A 75 13.67 9.51 -13.50
N GLN A 76 14.77 9.73 -12.80
CA GLN A 76 15.20 11.07 -12.38
C GLN A 76 15.79 11.87 -13.54
N ALA A 77 16.45 11.19 -14.47
CA ALA A 77 17.11 11.82 -15.61
C ALA A 77 16.18 12.06 -16.82
N ASP A 78 15.17 11.20 -17.00
CA ASP A 78 14.31 11.22 -18.19
C ASP A 78 12.82 11.06 -17.83
N LYS A 79 12.00 12.03 -18.27
CA LYS A 79 10.54 12.00 -18.10
C LYS A 79 9.88 10.83 -18.83
N LEU A 80 10.42 10.37 -19.98
CA LEU A 80 9.88 9.22 -20.70
C LEU A 80 10.12 7.93 -19.92
N ALA A 81 11.27 7.78 -19.27
CA ALA A 81 11.53 6.66 -18.37
C ALA A 81 10.57 6.68 -17.16
N PHE A 82 10.23 7.87 -16.63
CA PHE A 82 9.22 7.99 -15.58
C PHE A 82 7.83 7.54 -16.08
N ILE A 83 7.43 7.95 -17.27
CA ILE A 83 6.13 7.55 -17.86
C ILE A 83 6.09 6.03 -18.08
N GLU A 84 7.15 5.43 -18.61
CA GLU A 84 7.25 3.98 -18.78
C GLU A 84 7.12 3.24 -17.45
N MET A 85 7.88 3.67 -16.45
CA MET A 85 7.81 3.13 -15.09
C MET A 85 6.39 3.21 -14.53
N PHE A 86 5.75 4.38 -14.65
CA PHE A 86 4.40 4.61 -14.14
C PHE A 86 3.37 3.71 -14.84
N HIS A 87 3.43 3.56 -16.16
CA HIS A 87 2.53 2.69 -16.91
C HIS A 87 2.68 1.22 -16.48
N LYS A 88 3.91 0.70 -16.39
CA LYS A 88 4.16 -0.66 -15.91
C LYS A 88 3.64 -0.86 -14.49
N PHE A 89 3.91 0.09 -13.59
CA PHE A 89 3.42 0.08 -12.23
C PHE A 89 1.88 0.09 -12.17
N TYR A 90 1.24 0.96 -12.95
CA TYR A 90 -0.21 1.12 -12.96
C TYR A 90 -0.93 -0.11 -13.53
N GLN A 91 -0.39 -0.73 -14.58
CA GLN A 91 -0.93 -1.95 -15.18
C GLN A 91 -0.81 -3.17 -14.26
N ASN A 92 0.15 -3.18 -13.34
CA ASN A 92 0.40 -4.29 -12.41
C ASN A 92 -0.14 -3.99 -11.00
N ASN A 93 -1.37 -3.51 -10.91
CA ASN A 93 -2.01 -3.16 -9.65
C ASN A 93 -3.29 -3.98 -9.35
N ASP A 94 -3.69 -4.88 -10.23
CA ASP A 94 -4.81 -5.80 -10.00
C ASP A 94 -4.29 -7.12 -9.44
N PRO A 95 -4.78 -7.58 -8.25
CA PRO A 95 -4.29 -8.80 -7.61
C PRO A 95 -4.50 -10.08 -8.43
N LEU A 96 -5.41 -10.08 -9.42
CA LEU A 96 -5.71 -11.27 -10.22
C LEU A 96 -4.69 -11.51 -11.33
N ASN A 97 -4.07 -10.46 -11.87
CA ASN A 97 -3.19 -10.55 -13.04
C ASN A 97 -1.85 -9.82 -12.90
N ALA A 98 -1.63 -9.11 -11.79
CA ALA A 98 -0.39 -8.37 -11.59
C ALA A 98 0.82 -9.30 -11.42
N ALA A 99 1.90 -8.99 -12.11
CA ALA A 99 3.22 -9.53 -11.83
C ALA A 99 3.87 -8.82 -10.63
N GLY A 100 4.92 -9.43 -10.07
CA GLY A 100 5.83 -8.73 -9.18
C GLY A 100 6.64 -7.68 -9.94
N LEU A 101 7.05 -6.63 -9.25
CA LEU A 101 7.84 -5.53 -9.82
C LEU A 101 9.17 -5.40 -9.10
N ALA A 102 10.21 -5.05 -9.85
CA ALA A 102 11.51 -4.74 -9.28
C ALA A 102 12.01 -3.41 -9.84
N GLN A 103 12.49 -2.52 -8.99
CA GLN A 103 13.10 -1.26 -9.39
C GLN A 103 14.47 -1.10 -8.75
N GLN A 104 15.47 -0.81 -9.55
CA GLN A 104 16.82 -0.56 -9.06
C GLN A 104 16.92 0.84 -8.44
N HIS A 105 17.55 0.92 -7.27
CA HIS A 105 17.89 2.12 -6.53
C HIS A 105 19.36 2.01 -6.10
N GLY A 106 20.26 2.59 -6.88
CA GLY A 106 21.71 2.43 -6.66
C GLY A 106 22.13 0.97 -6.78
N ASN A 107 22.68 0.40 -5.70
CA ASN A 107 23.16 -0.98 -5.65
C ASN A 107 22.13 -2.00 -5.09
N ARG A 108 20.88 -1.60 -4.92
CA ARG A 108 19.80 -2.43 -4.37
C ARG A 108 18.59 -2.39 -5.29
N TYR A 109 17.75 -3.41 -5.14
CA TYR A 109 16.43 -3.41 -5.73
C TYR A 109 15.36 -3.20 -4.65
N LEU A 110 14.36 -2.39 -4.97
CA LEU A 110 13.06 -2.52 -4.38
C LEU A 110 12.37 -3.69 -5.06
N ILE A 111 11.96 -4.68 -4.31
CA ILE A 111 11.15 -5.82 -4.78
C ILE A 111 9.73 -5.61 -4.25
N GLN A 112 8.78 -5.48 -5.16
CA GLN A 112 7.35 -5.39 -4.83
C GLN A 112 6.66 -6.68 -5.29
N ASN A 113 6.17 -7.46 -4.35
CA ASN A 113 5.34 -8.63 -4.66
C ASN A 113 4.01 -8.21 -5.29
N PRO A 114 3.31 -9.09 -6.00
CA PRO A 114 1.96 -8.81 -6.48
C PRO A 114 1.04 -8.35 -5.33
N PRO A 115 0.00 -7.52 -5.61
CA PRO A 115 -0.94 -7.07 -4.58
C PRO A 115 -1.58 -8.23 -3.82
N ALA A 116 -1.91 -8.01 -2.54
CA ALA A 116 -2.73 -8.93 -1.77
C ALA A 116 -4.08 -9.15 -2.45
N TYR A 117 -4.64 -10.36 -2.36
CA TYR A 117 -6.00 -10.60 -2.83
C TYR A 117 -7.01 -9.77 -2.04
N TYR A 118 -8.07 -9.39 -2.71
CA TYR A 118 -9.15 -8.64 -2.07
C TYR A 118 -9.72 -9.41 -0.89
N PRO A 119 -9.98 -8.75 0.26
CA PRO A 119 -10.61 -9.38 1.40
C PRO A 119 -12.02 -9.84 1.05
N SER A 120 -12.44 -10.94 1.65
CA SER A 120 -13.84 -11.33 1.69
C SER A 120 -14.66 -10.35 2.56
N GLN A 121 -15.99 -10.37 2.41
CA GLN A 121 -16.86 -9.57 3.28
C GLN A 121 -16.67 -9.91 4.76
N ALA A 122 -16.56 -11.20 5.09
CA ALA A 122 -16.33 -11.64 6.48
C ALA A 122 -15.00 -11.13 7.06
N GLU A 123 -13.93 -11.08 6.25
CA GLU A 123 -12.66 -10.48 6.68
C GLU A 123 -12.78 -8.98 6.90
N MET A 124 -13.50 -8.27 6.04
CA MET A 124 -13.78 -6.84 6.25
C MET A 124 -14.58 -6.62 7.53
N ASP A 125 -15.67 -7.37 7.74
CA ASP A 125 -16.49 -7.26 8.93
C ASP A 125 -15.67 -7.53 10.20
N ALA A 126 -14.80 -8.54 10.18
CA ALA A 126 -13.90 -8.83 11.29
C ALA A 126 -12.95 -7.66 11.62
N CYS A 127 -12.41 -6.98 10.60
CA CYS A 127 -11.57 -5.81 10.82
C CYS A 127 -12.34 -4.65 11.49
N TYR A 128 -13.58 -4.45 11.10
CA TYR A 128 -14.41 -3.35 11.64
C TYR A 128 -15.05 -3.67 12.99
N ARG A 129 -15.02 -4.94 13.45
CA ARG A 129 -15.39 -5.35 14.79
C ARG A 129 -14.29 -5.15 15.85
N LEU A 130 -13.09 -4.75 15.43
CA LEU A 130 -12.04 -4.42 16.38
C LEU A 130 -12.46 -3.22 17.23
N GLU A 131 -12.10 -3.26 18.51
CA GLU A 131 -12.40 -2.20 19.47
C GLU A 131 -11.53 -0.97 19.18
N PHE A 132 -12.05 -0.04 18.38
CA PHE A 132 -11.39 1.23 18.10
C PHE A 132 -11.80 2.28 19.13
N GLU A 133 -10.81 2.97 19.72
CA GLU A 133 -11.04 4.07 20.67
C GLU A 133 -11.79 5.27 20.06
N ARG A 134 -11.75 5.47 18.74
CA ARG A 134 -12.36 6.59 18.01
C ARG A 134 -12.03 7.95 18.63
N ASP A 135 -10.83 8.08 19.19
CA ASP A 135 -10.35 9.26 19.86
C ASP A 135 -8.83 9.42 19.67
N LEU A 136 -8.31 10.53 20.14
CA LEU A 136 -6.89 10.81 20.11
C LEU A 136 -6.12 9.88 21.04
N HIS A 137 -4.96 9.42 20.55
CA HIS A 137 -4.01 8.75 21.44
C HIS A 137 -3.64 9.68 22.62
N PRO A 138 -3.56 9.17 23.86
CA PRO A 138 -3.30 9.99 25.06
C PRO A 138 -2.09 10.93 24.97
N PHE A 139 -1.05 10.52 24.22
CA PHE A 139 0.12 11.34 23.95
C PHE A 139 -0.23 12.67 23.27
N TYR A 140 -1.16 12.68 22.31
CA TYR A 140 -1.53 13.89 21.58
C TYR A 140 -2.52 14.77 22.33
N ARG A 141 -3.30 14.24 23.29
CA ARG A 141 -4.22 15.03 24.10
C ARG A 141 -3.51 16.15 24.87
N GLN A 142 -2.25 15.94 25.24
CA GLN A 142 -1.43 16.93 25.95
C GLN A 142 -0.85 18.02 25.01
N GLN A 143 -0.89 17.80 23.70
CA GLN A 143 -0.29 18.70 22.70
C GLN A 143 -1.32 19.59 22.01
N GLY A 144 -2.58 19.49 22.36
CA GLY A 144 -3.67 20.26 21.79
C GLY A 144 -4.70 19.42 21.03
N ALA A 145 -5.66 20.11 20.39
CA ALA A 145 -6.74 19.45 19.66
C ALA A 145 -6.32 19.10 18.23
N VAL A 146 -6.77 17.94 17.73
CA VAL A 146 -6.69 17.57 16.31
C VAL A 146 -8.04 17.88 15.64
N LYS A 147 -8.11 18.98 14.90
CA LYS A 147 -9.35 19.48 14.27
C LYS A 147 -10.01 18.44 13.34
N ALA A 148 -9.20 17.62 12.66
CA ALA A 148 -9.73 16.58 11.78
C ALA A 148 -10.62 15.56 12.50
N LEU A 149 -10.40 15.32 13.81
CA LEU A 149 -11.20 14.40 14.59
C LEU A 149 -12.68 14.81 14.64
N GLU A 150 -12.96 16.10 14.69
CA GLU A 150 -14.33 16.62 14.72
C GLU A 150 -15.15 16.23 13.48
N THR A 151 -14.48 16.07 12.34
CA THR A 151 -15.11 15.74 11.06
C THR A 151 -15.18 14.24 10.76
N ILE A 152 -14.32 13.42 11.38
CA ILE A 152 -14.17 12.00 11.03
C ILE A 152 -14.59 11.04 12.15
N ARG A 153 -14.73 11.51 13.40
CA ARG A 153 -14.95 10.64 14.57
C ARG A 153 -16.11 9.67 14.42
N PHE A 154 -17.20 10.13 13.80
CA PHE A 154 -18.41 9.34 13.57
C PHE A 154 -18.59 8.89 12.12
N SER A 155 -17.52 8.89 11.35
CA SER A 155 -17.55 8.36 9.98
C SER A 155 -17.57 6.85 9.99
N ILE A 156 -18.51 6.25 9.26
CA ILE A 156 -18.64 4.80 9.10
C ILE A 156 -18.24 4.42 7.66
N PRO A 157 -17.07 3.82 7.45
CA PRO A 157 -16.69 3.30 6.14
C PRO A 157 -17.52 2.08 5.79
N THR A 158 -18.23 2.12 4.67
CA THR A 158 -19.08 1.01 4.22
C THR A 158 -18.38 0.11 3.20
N HIS A 159 -17.38 0.63 2.50
CA HIS A 159 -16.65 -0.08 1.45
C HIS A 159 -15.23 0.46 1.27
N ARG A 160 -14.40 -0.30 0.54
CA ARG A 160 -13.04 0.07 0.11
C ARG A 160 -12.86 -0.23 -1.37
N GLY A 161 -11.88 0.44 -1.99
CA GLY A 161 -11.63 0.35 -3.43
C GLY A 161 -12.52 1.31 -4.24
N CYS A 162 -12.12 1.60 -5.47
CA CYS A 162 -12.86 2.49 -6.36
C CYS A 162 -12.56 2.19 -7.82
N TYR A 163 -13.60 2.03 -8.62
CA TYR A 163 -13.49 1.83 -10.08
C TYR A 163 -13.42 3.14 -10.88
N GLY A 164 -13.52 4.30 -10.21
CA GLY A 164 -13.64 5.59 -10.88
C GLY A 164 -12.38 6.07 -11.60
N GLU A 165 -11.20 5.62 -11.21
CA GLU A 165 -9.89 5.90 -11.83
C GLU A 165 -9.65 7.39 -12.16
N CYS A 166 -10.16 8.32 -11.34
CA CYS A 166 -9.98 9.74 -11.55
C CYS A 166 -8.49 10.12 -11.54
N ASN A 167 -8.05 10.94 -12.48
CA ASN A 167 -6.63 11.28 -12.67
C ASN A 167 -5.95 11.93 -11.46
N PHE A 168 -6.69 12.57 -10.58
CA PHE A 168 -6.18 13.19 -9.36
C PHE A 168 -6.20 12.24 -8.15
N CYS A 169 -6.86 11.08 -8.24
CA CYS A 169 -7.17 10.22 -7.11
C CYS A 169 -6.28 8.97 -7.08
N ALA A 170 -5.72 8.68 -5.91
CA ALA A 170 -4.87 7.51 -5.74
C ALA A 170 -5.57 6.30 -5.10
N ILE A 171 -6.86 6.37 -4.82
CA ILE A 171 -7.61 5.28 -4.15
C ILE A 171 -7.56 4.01 -4.98
N ALA A 172 -7.82 4.07 -6.29
CA ALA A 172 -7.77 2.90 -7.16
C ALA A 172 -6.38 2.25 -7.22
N VAL A 173 -5.30 3.05 -7.10
CA VAL A 173 -3.91 2.56 -7.06
C VAL A 173 -3.54 2.00 -5.68
N HIS A 174 -4.14 2.52 -4.62
CA HIS A 174 -3.84 2.12 -3.25
C HIS A 174 -4.68 0.92 -2.80
N GLU A 175 -5.99 1.01 -2.90
CA GLU A 175 -6.93 -0.01 -2.42
C GLU A 175 -7.40 -0.99 -3.52
N GLY A 176 -7.13 -0.65 -4.78
CA GLY A 176 -7.55 -1.43 -5.94
C GLY A 176 -8.82 -0.89 -6.61
N ARG A 177 -9.11 -1.48 -7.78
CA ARG A 177 -10.24 -1.08 -8.65
C ARG A 177 -11.51 -1.84 -8.35
N THR A 178 -11.45 -2.92 -7.60
CA THR A 178 -12.60 -3.72 -7.21
C THR A 178 -13.14 -3.24 -5.87
N VAL A 179 -14.38 -2.80 -5.85
CA VAL A 179 -15.05 -2.39 -4.61
C VAL A 179 -15.35 -3.62 -3.76
N ARG A 180 -14.94 -3.55 -2.50
CA ARG A 180 -15.26 -4.55 -1.45
C ARG A 180 -16.04 -3.84 -0.37
N TRP A 181 -17.10 -4.48 0.12
CA TRP A 181 -18.04 -3.85 1.07
C TRP A 181 -18.25 -4.73 2.29
N ARG A 182 -18.65 -4.08 3.36
CA ARG A 182 -19.06 -4.70 4.62
C ARG A 182 -20.49 -5.23 4.53
N SER A 183 -20.83 -6.17 5.39
CA SER A 183 -22.23 -6.57 5.55
C SER A 183 -23.06 -5.42 6.15
N GLU A 184 -24.37 -5.47 5.92
CA GLU A 184 -25.30 -4.52 6.49
C GLU A 184 -25.31 -4.62 8.02
N GLU A 185 -25.25 -5.84 8.56
CA GLU A 185 -25.16 -6.12 9.99
C GLU A 185 -23.94 -5.46 10.61
N SER A 186 -22.77 -5.57 9.97
CA SER A 186 -21.54 -4.95 10.46
C SER A 186 -21.62 -3.42 10.49
N ILE A 187 -22.31 -2.81 9.52
CA ILE A 187 -22.50 -1.36 9.45
C ILE A 187 -23.47 -0.89 10.54
N ILE A 188 -24.56 -1.62 10.74
CA ILE A 188 -25.56 -1.31 11.77
C ILE A 188 -24.98 -1.49 13.18
N GLU A 189 -24.18 -2.55 13.40
CA GLU A 189 -23.49 -2.80 14.68
C GLU A 189 -22.53 -1.66 15.07
N GLU A 190 -21.90 -1.02 14.07
CA GLU A 190 -20.99 0.10 14.30
C GLU A 190 -21.71 1.43 14.55
N ALA A 191 -22.93 1.63 14.02
CA ALA A 191 -23.68 2.89 14.06
C ALA A 191 -24.32 3.14 15.44
#